data_b4db45e860471068719be0561185e59b
#
_entry.id   b4db45e860471068719be0561185e59b
#
_cell.length_a   1.000
_cell.length_b   1.000
_cell.length_c   1.000
_cell.angle_alpha   90.00
_cell.angle_beta   90.00
_cell.angle_gamma   90.00
#
_symmetry.space_group_name_H-M   'P 1'
#
loop_
_entity.id
_entity.type
_entity.pdbx_description
1 polymer ?
#
loop_
_entity_poly.entity_id
_entity_poly.type
_entity_poly.pdbx_seq_one_letter_code
_entity_poly.pdbx_strand_id
1 'polypeptide(L)'
;GDNKWTMTIWGRDADTGKAKFGYQKTPHDEWDYAGVNVMMLSEQKDKTGKLRKLLTHPDRNGIVYTLDRTNGDLVSANKIDDTVNVFKQVDLKSGTPVRDPEFGTRMDHLAKGTSAPR
;
A
#
# COMPACT_ATOMS: atom_id res chain seq x y z
N GLY A 1 5.44 14.06 -9.26
CA GLY A 1 4.46 14.11 -8.14
C GLY A 1 3.96 12.73 -7.77
N ASP A 2 2.99 12.66 -6.86
CA ASP A 2 2.49 11.39 -6.31
C ASP A 2 1.57 10.62 -7.27
N ASN A 3 1.27 11.21 -8.43
CA ASN A 3 0.45 10.58 -9.49
C ASN A 3 -0.86 9.99 -8.94
N LYS A 4 -1.63 10.82 -8.25
CA LYS A 4 -2.96 10.42 -7.75
C LYS A 4 -3.86 10.08 -8.96
N TRP A 5 -4.40 8.91 -9.04
CA TRP A 5 -4.52 7.81 -8.08
C TRP A 5 -3.96 6.52 -8.69
N THR A 6 -2.72 6.47 -9.04
CA THR A 6 -2.07 5.22 -9.45
C THR A 6 -1.90 4.29 -8.24
N MET A 7 -1.79 2.99 -8.46
CA MET A 7 -1.57 1.98 -7.40
C MET A 7 -2.55 2.10 -6.22
N THR A 8 -3.83 2.30 -6.50
CA THR A 8 -4.85 2.60 -5.49
C THR A 8 -5.86 1.47 -5.35
N ILE A 9 -6.16 1.12 -4.09
CA ILE A 9 -7.32 0.30 -3.73
C ILE A 9 -8.53 1.22 -3.60
N TRP A 10 -9.60 0.93 -4.35
CA TRP A 10 -10.84 1.68 -4.33
C TRP A 10 -11.97 0.90 -3.68
N GLY A 11 -12.63 1.50 -2.68
CA GLY A 11 -13.96 1.09 -2.26
C GLY A 11 -15.01 1.87 -3.04
N ARG A 12 -15.88 1.16 -3.76
CA ARG A 12 -16.93 1.76 -4.56
C ARG A 12 -18.31 1.26 -4.15
N ASP A 13 -19.30 2.10 -4.31
CA ASP A 13 -20.70 1.70 -4.19
C ASP A 13 -21.07 0.80 -5.37
N ALA A 14 -21.66 -0.36 -5.07
CA ALA A 14 -21.96 -1.37 -6.09
C ALA A 14 -23.07 -0.94 -7.07
N ASP A 15 -24.04 -0.13 -6.61
CA ASP A 15 -25.18 0.29 -7.41
C ASP A 15 -24.85 1.52 -8.28
N THR A 16 -24.06 2.43 -7.74
CA THR A 16 -23.80 3.73 -8.40
C THR A 16 -22.40 3.86 -8.98
N GLY A 17 -21.46 2.97 -8.61
CA GLY A 17 -20.05 3.07 -8.97
C GLY A 17 -19.29 4.21 -8.28
N LYS A 18 -19.94 5.02 -7.45
CA LYS A 18 -19.31 6.14 -6.77
C LYS A 18 -18.23 5.67 -5.80
N ALA A 19 -17.07 6.34 -5.79
CA ALA A 19 -16.02 6.08 -4.84
C ALA A 19 -16.45 6.46 -3.42
N LYS A 20 -16.26 5.53 -2.48
CA LYS A 20 -16.43 5.75 -1.04
C LYS A 20 -15.10 6.07 -0.36
N PHE A 21 -14.04 5.40 -0.79
CA PHE A 21 -12.68 5.68 -0.36
C PHE A 21 -11.66 5.29 -1.44
N GLY A 22 -10.45 5.82 -1.33
CA GLY A 22 -9.27 5.40 -2.09
C GLY A 22 -8.06 5.35 -1.17
N TYR A 23 -7.30 4.25 -1.21
CA TYR A 23 -6.02 4.12 -0.53
C TYR A 23 -4.91 3.89 -1.55
N GLN A 24 -4.01 4.87 -1.69
CA GLN A 24 -2.89 4.80 -2.62
C GLN A 24 -1.70 4.09 -1.94
N LYS A 25 -1.37 2.89 -2.41
CA LYS A 25 -0.32 2.03 -1.84
C LYS A 25 1.08 2.55 -2.13
N THR A 26 1.33 2.95 -3.38
CA THR A 26 2.64 3.42 -3.84
C THR A 26 2.46 4.76 -4.55
N PRO A 27 2.42 5.89 -3.83
CA PRO A 27 2.48 7.21 -4.46
C PRO A 27 3.83 7.36 -5.17
N HIS A 28 3.87 8.04 -6.31
CA HIS A 28 5.06 8.21 -7.13
C HIS A 28 5.77 6.88 -7.41
N ASP A 29 5.02 5.93 -7.95
CA ASP A 29 5.56 4.62 -8.34
C ASP A 29 6.55 4.79 -9.50
N GLU A 30 7.81 4.48 -9.26
CA GLU A 30 8.91 4.56 -10.22
C GLU A 30 9.27 3.21 -10.84
N TRP A 31 8.61 2.13 -10.39
CA TRP A 31 9.00 0.75 -10.72
C TRP A 31 7.89 -0.07 -11.38
N ASP A 32 6.76 0.54 -11.65
CA ASP A 32 5.60 -0.13 -12.27
C ASP A 32 5.18 -1.41 -11.51
N TYR A 33 4.96 -1.28 -10.22
CA TYR A 33 4.56 -2.43 -9.39
C TYR A 33 3.22 -3.05 -9.81
N ALA A 34 2.31 -2.27 -10.36
CA ALA A 34 1.04 -2.72 -10.92
C ALA A 34 0.27 -3.74 -10.04
N GLY A 35 0.31 -3.58 -8.73
CA GLY A 35 -0.15 -4.54 -7.73
C GLY A 35 -1.64 -4.87 -7.81
N VAL A 36 -1.99 -5.79 -8.70
CA VAL A 36 -3.34 -6.32 -8.93
C VAL A 36 -3.57 -7.66 -8.22
N ASN A 37 -2.84 -7.90 -7.15
CA ASN A 37 -2.92 -9.13 -6.39
C ASN A 37 -4.27 -9.27 -5.68
N VAL A 38 -4.54 -10.46 -5.17
CA VAL A 38 -5.79 -10.80 -4.47
C VAL A 38 -6.08 -9.84 -3.31
N MET A 39 -7.36 -9.53 -3.14
CA MET A 39 -7.90 -8.80 -1.99
C MET A 39 -8.74 -9.76 -1.14
N MET A 40 -8.24 -10.10 0.04
CA MET A 40 -8.91 -11.01 0.97
C MET A 40 -9.82 -10.20 1.90
N LEU A 41 -11.11 -10.51 1.88
CA LEU A 41 -12.09 -9.88 2.77
C LEU A 41 -12.32 -10.77 3.98
N SER A 42 -12.33 -10.18 5.17
CA SER A 42 -12.56 -10.87 6.42
C SER A 42 -13.37 -10.04 7.41
N GLU A 43 -13.93 -10.71 8.40
CA GLU A 43 -14.56 -10.09 9.56
C GLU A 43 -13.91 -10.66 10.81
N GLN A 44 -13.32 -9.79 11.63
CA GLN A 44 -12.56 -10.20 12.81
C GLN A 44 -12.89 -9.29 13.99
N LYS A 45 -12.92 -9.85 15.19
CA LYS A 45 -13.01 -9.06 16.41
C LYS A 45 -11.64 -8.46 16.75
N ASP A 46 -11.60 -7.18 17.02
CA ASP A 46 -10.41 -6.54 17.54
C ASP A 46 -10.22 -6.83 19.05
N LYS A 47 -9.16 -6.30 19.63
CA LYS A 47 -8.83 -6.49 21.06
C LYS A 47 -9.91 -6.00 22.03
N THR A 48 -10.82 -5.13 21.55
CA THR A 48 -11.95 -4.62 22.35
C THR A 48 -13.22 -5.46 22.18
N GLY A 49 -13.19 -6.49 21.32
CA GLY A 49 -14.34 -7.32 20.97
C GLY A 49 -15.23 -6.74 19.87
N LYS A 50 -14.89 -5.56 19.32
CA LYS A 50 -15.61 -4.94 18.20
C LYS A 50 -15.33 -5.67 16.90
N LEU A 51 -16.40 -6.02 16.17
CA LEU A 51 -16.28 -6.62 14.83
C LEU A 51 -15.74 -5.60 13.84
N ARG A 52 -14.63 -5.95 13.19
CA ARG A 52 -13.98 -5.15 12.13
C ARG A 52 -14.15 -5.86 10.80
N LYS A 53 -14.53 -5.11 9.79
CA LYS A 53 -14.63 -5.57 8.40
C LYS A 53 -13.34 -5.18 7.69
N LEU A 54 -12.50 -6.16 7.39
CA LEU A 54 -11.14 -5.94 6.92
C LEU A 54 -10.98 -6.36 5.47
N LEU A 55 -10.05 -5.68 4.78
CA LEU A 55 -9.51 -6.04 3.49
C LEU A 55 -7.99 -6.20 3.66
N THR A 56 -7.46 -7.38 3.38
CA THR A 56 -6.02 -7.64 3.40
C THR A 56 -5.52 -7.86 1.98
N HIS A 57 -4.46 -7.15 1.61
CA HIS A 57 -3.89 -7.15 0.27
C HIS A 57 -2.36 -7.26 0.32
N PRO A 58 -1.77 -8.42 -0.05
CA PRO A 58 -0.35 -8.51 -0.31
C PRO A 58 -0.04 -7.84 -1.65
N ASP A 59 0.85 -6.88 -1.65
CA ASP A 59 1.19 -6.12 -2.85
C ASP A 59 2.56 -6.48 -3.43
N ARG A 60 2.76 -6.21 -4.71
CA ARG A 60 4.06 -6.46 -5.39
C ARG A 60 5.19 -5.59 -4.87
N ASN A 61 4.89 -4.49 -4.20
CA ASN A 61 5.89 -3.68 -3.52
C ASN A 61 6.44 -4.33 -2.23
N GLY A 62 6.04 -5.56 -1.91
CA GLY A 62 6.52 -6.31 -0.76
C GLY A 62 5.85 -5.95 0.56
N ILE A 63 4.77 -5.18 0.54
CA ILE A 63 4.01 -4.80 1.74
C ILE A 63 2.66 -5.54 1.76
N VAL A 64 2.28 -6.04 2.92
CA VAL A 64 0.93 -6.55 3.18
C VAL A 64 0.14 -5.46 3.87
N TYR A 65 -0.87 -4.93 3.19
CA TYR A 65 -1.77 -3.90 3.69
C TYR A 65 -3.03 -4.53 4.28
N THR A 66 -3.47 -4.03 5.42
CA THR A 66 -4.81 -4.33 5.96
C THR A 66 -5.55 -3.02 6.16
N LEU A 67 -6.70 -2.90 5.52
CA LEU A 67 -7.58 -1.73 5.59
C LEU A 67 -8.88 -2.08 6.30
N ASP A 68 -9.48 -1.10 6.96
CA ASP A 68 -10.89 -1.15 7.29
C ASP A 68 -11.68 -0.91 5.99
N ARG A 69 -12.38 -1.94 5.49
CA ARG A 69 -13.08 -1.85 4.19
C ARG A 69 -14.36 -1.02 4.23
N THR A 70 -14.73 -0.48 5.40
CA THR A 70 -15.87 0.41 5.52
C THR A 70 -15.54 1.86 5.18
N ASN A 71 -14.30 2.28 5.42
CA ASN A 71 -13.86 3.67 5.24
C ASN A 71 -12.50 3.84 4.56
N GLY A 72 -11.72 2.75 4.39
CA GLY A 72 -10.41 2.77 3.76
C GLY A 72 -9.25 3.13 4.70
N ASP A 73 -9.49 3.23 6.00
CA ASP A 73 -8.43 3.51 6.97
C ASP A 73 -7.41 2.35 7.02
N LEU A 74 -6.14 2.72 7.04
CA LEU A 74 -5.05 1.75 7.16
C LEU A 74 -4.97 1.22 8.59
N VAL A 75 -5.17 -0.09 8.74
CA VAL A 75 -5.08 -0.79 10.04
C VAL A 75 -3.66 -1.29 10.28
N SER A 76 -3.02 -1.85 9.25
CA SER A 76 -1.63 -2.28 9.31
C SER A 76 -0.98 -2.29 7.92
N ALA A 77 0.34 -2.13 7.90
CA ALA A 77 1.16 -2.30 6.71
C ALA A 77 2.49 -2.94 7.15
N ASN A 78 2.70 -4.18 6.75
CA ASN A 78 3.84 -4.96 7.17
C ASN A 78 4.64 -5.43 5.97
N LYS A 79 5.96 -5.38 6.06
CA LYS A 79 6.84 -6.01 5.06
C LYS A 79 6.65 -7.52 5.06
N ILE A 80 6.71 -8.13 3.87
CA ILE A 80 6.65 -9.59 3.73
C ILE A 80 7.85 -10.24 4.41
N ASP A 81 9.02 -9.63 4.26
CA ASP A 81 10.24 -9.98 4.98
C ASP A 81 11.17 -8.77 5.14
N ASP A 82 12.22 -8.92 5.93
CA ASP A 82 13.13 -7.82 6.30
C ASP A 82 13.99 -7.31 5.13
N THR A 83 14.08 -8.04 4.02
CA THR A 83 14.83 -7.62 2.83
C THR A 83 14.08 -6.61 1.97
N VAL A 84 12.77 -6.46 2.19
CA VAL A 84 11.96 -5.46 1.48
C VAL A 84 12.40 -4.05 1.86
N ASN A 85 12.87 -3.29 0.88
CA ASN A 85 13.46 -1.96 1.08
C ASN A 85 12.81 -0.83 0.26
N VAL A 86 11.70 -1.09 -0.43
CA VAL A 86 10.96 -0.07 -1.20
C VAL A 86 10.54 1.12 -0.34
N PHE A 87 10.16 0.87 0.91
CA PHE A 87 9.89 1.86 1.94
C PHE A 87 10.58 1.47 3.25
N LYS A 88 10.97 2.46 4.04
CA LYS A 88 11.42 2.22 5.42
C LYS A 88 10.28 1.65 6.25
N GLN A 89 9.13 2.28 6.17
CA GLN A 89 7.87 1.90 6.83
C GLN A 89 6.69 2.62 6.16
N VAL A 90 5.48 2.30 6.59
CA VAL A 90 4.28 3.07 6.26
C VAL A 90 3.76 3.72 7.54
N ASP A 91 3.53 5.03 7.52
CA ASP A 91 2.89 5.74 8.62
C ASP A 91 1.41 5.35 8.70
N LEU A 92 1.01 4.69 9.77
CA LEU A 92 -0.37 4.19 9.93
C LEU A 92 -1.41 5.31 10.09
N LYS A 93 -1.00 6.51 10.54
CA LYS A 93 -1.93 7.64 10.72
C LYS A 93 -2.27 8.30 9.39
N SER A 94 -1.27 8.57 8.58
CA SER A 94 -1.45 9.23 7.27
C SER A 94 -1.70 8.22 6.14
N GLY A 95 -1.37 6.94 6.34
CA GLY A 95 -1.34 5.92 5.28
C GLY A 95 -0.18 6.11 4.29
N THR A 96 0.72 7.06 4.54
CA THR A 96 1.77 7.44 3.59
C THR A 96 3.05 6.64 3.82
N PRO A 97 3.67 6.07 2.77
CA PRO A 97 4.94 5.39 2.92
C PRO A 97 6.09 6.37 3.16
N VAL A 98 6.99 5.99 4.04
CA VAL A 98 8.26 6.70 4.27
C VAL A 98 9.31 6.09 3.36
N ARG A 99 9.67 6.83 2.30
CA ARG A 99 10.65 6.39 1.31
C ARG A 99 12.06 6.32 1.88
N ASP A 100 12.86 5.41 1.32
CA ASP A 100 14.30 5.42 1.50
C ASP A 100 14.95 6.12 0.31
N PRO A 101 15.62 7.27 0.51
CA PRO A 101 16.27 7.99 -0.58
C PRO A 101 17.39 7.20 -1.27
N GLU A 102 17.93 6.19 -0.61
CA GLU A 102 18.99 5.34 -1.16
C GLU A 102 18.49 4.47 -2.32
N PHE A 103 17.20 4.10 -2.32
CA PHE A 103 16.61 3.18 -3.30
C PHE A 103 15.68 3.86 -4.32
N GLY A 104 15.76 5.19 -4.48
CA GLY A 104 15.03 5.91 -5.54
C GLY A 104 15.68 5.73 -6.92
N THR A 105 14.87 5.82 -7.99
CA THR A 105 15.36 5.80 -9.38
C THR A 105 15.97 7.14 -9.78
N ARG A 106 17.14 7.44 -9.26
CA ARG A 106 17.88 8.66 -9.59
C ARG A 106 18.96 8.35 -10.61
N MET A 107 19.29 9.33 -11.45
CA MET A 107 20.31 9.16 -12.49
C MET A 107 21.69 8.80 -11.91
N ASP A 108 22.03 9.31 -10.74
CA ASP A 108 23.29 8.97 -10.07
C ASP A 108 23.30 7.51 -9.53
N HIS A 109 22.14 6.97 -9.18
CA HIS A 109 21.99 5.56 -8.80
C HIS A 109 22.11 4.65 -10.03
N LEU A 110 21.51 5.03 -11.16
CA LEU A 110 21.63 4.28 -12.41
C LEU A 110 23.10 4.26 -12.89
N ALA A 111 23.79 5.38 -12.80
CA ALA A 111 25.21 5.48 -13.18
C ALA A 111 26.13 4.61 -12.31
N LYS A 112 25.75 4.34 -11.06
CA LYS A 112 26.50 3.47 -10.13
C LYS A 112 26.11 2.00 -10.25
N GLY A 113 25.16 1.65 -11.13
CA GLY A 113 24.65 0.28 -11.26
C GLY A 113 23.89 -0.22 -10.05
N THR A 114 23.34 0.68 -9.22
CA THR A 114 22.49 0.28 -8.10
C THR A 114 21.15 -0.25 -8.61
N SER A 115 20.74 -1.39 -8.08
CA SER A 115 19.50 -2.06 -8.47
C SER A 115 18.27 -1.34 -7.91
N ALA A 116 17.12 -1.56 -8.55
CA ALA A 116 15.83 -1.22 -8.00
C ALA A 116 15.63 -1.82 -6.59
N PRO A 117 14.74 -1.24 -5.75
CA PRO A 117 14.39 -1.82 -4.46
C PRO A 117 13.91 -3.26 -4.59
N ARG A 118 14.19 -4.05 -3.58
CA ARG A 118 13.75 -5.44 -3.45
C ARG A 118 12.44 -5.51 -2.68
#